data_701d8537537591530eaffd6f8c13e21e
#
_entry.id   701d8537537591530eaffd6f8c13e21e
#
_cell.length_a   1.000
_cell.length_b   1.000
_cell.length_c   1.000
_cell.angle_alpha   90.00
_cell.angle_beta   90.00
_cell.angle_gamma   90.00
#
_symmetry.space_group_name_H-M   'P 1'
#
loop_
_entity.id
_entity.type
_entity.pdbx_description
1 polymer ?
#
loop_
_entity_poly.entity_id
_entity_poly.type
_entity_poly.pdbx_seq_one_letter_code
_entity_poly.pdbx_strand_id
1 'polypeptide(L)'
;MPIHPEQDPPLEAFGPIVPLEALPDDQIEGPMPWDTPARPLTDFATQASPLLFGGGVFGQGMYNEDRVLYSDEAVRALRLAFRYGINALDSSPYYFPSEFVLGRALRVLAPEYPRSSYFLITKCGRYGPDKHMFDYSPERISSSIHQSLARLGTDYLDVALLHDIEFVSEQPAEAQTAPDAGWLEACAVQKSALM
;
A
#
# COMPACT_ATOMS: atom_id res chain seq x y z
N MET A 1 -17.01 -4.82 -1.69
CA MET A 1 -17.19 -6.13 -2.36
C MET A 1 -16.09 -7.06 -1.89
N PRO A 2 -16.32 -8.34 -1.62
CA PRO A 2 -15.24 -9.26 -1.31
C PRO A 2 -14.34 -9.37 -2.53
N ILE A 3 -13.03 -9.18 -2.33
CA ILE A 3 -12.03 -9.23 -3.38
C ILE A 3 -11.81 -10.69 -3.75
N HIS A 4 -12.50 -11.17 -4.78
CA HIS A 4 -12.26 -12.49 -5.36
C HIS A 4 -11.11 -12.41 -6.36
N PRO A 5 -10.12 -13.33 -6.28
CA PRO A 5 -8.92 -13.32 -7.13
C PRO A 5 -9.17 -13.35 -8.63
N GLU A 6 -10.31 -13.88 -9.05
CA GLU A 6 -10.63 -14.12 -10.46
C GLU A 6 -11.40 -12.95 -11.14
N GLN A 7 -11.62 -11.83 -10.45
CA GLN A 7 -12.49 -10.76 -10.92
C GLN A 7 -11.90 -9.34 -10.77
N ASP A 8 -10.59 -9.22 -10.80
CA ASP A 8 -9.99 -7.90 -10.85
C ASP A 8 -10.42 -7.19 -12.13
N PRO A 9 -11.00 -5.98 -12.03
CA PRO A 9 -11.33 -5.21 -13.21
C PRO A 9 -10.06 -4.85 -13.98
N PRO A 10 -10.15 -4.66 -15.30
CA PRO A 10 -9.01 -4.22 -16.09
C PRO A 10 -8.55 -2.84 -15.59
N LEU A 11 -7.25 -2.57 -15.73
CA LEU A 11 -6.65 -1.33 -15.22
C LEU A 11 -7.32 -0.07 -15.80
N GLU A 12 -7.79 -0.15 -17.01
CA GLU A 12 -8.51 0.90 -17.73
C GLU A 12 -9.84 1.30 -17.07
N ALA A 13 -10.41 0.42 -16.25
CA ALA A 13 -11.62 0.73 -15.47
C ALA A 13 -11.37 1.83 -14.42
N PHE A 14 -10.10 2.08 -14.08
CA PHE A 14 -9.69 3.10 -13.11
C PHE A 14 -9.24 4.43 -13.78
N GLY A 15 -9.81 4.73 -14.93
CA GLY A 15 -9.62 5.96 -15.67
C GLY A 15 -8.47 5.89 -16.71
N PRO A 16 -8.38 6.89 -17.59
CA PRO A 16 -7.39 6.91 -18.64
C PRO A 16 -5.98 7.03 -18.07
N ILE A 17 -5.02 6.39 -18.73
CA ILE A 17 -3.59 6.61 -18.45
C ILE A 17 -3.21 7.93 -19.12
N VAL A 18 -2.98 8.96 -18.32
CA VAL A 18 -2.48 10.25 -18.80
C VAL A 18 -0.97 10.13 -19.04
N PRO A 19 -0.44 10.47 -20.21
CA PRO A 19 0.99 10.43 -20.46
C PRO A 19 1.71 11.47 -19.60
N LEU A 20 2.93 11.15 -19.18
CA LEU A 20 3.71 11.97 -18.24
C LEU A 20 3.88 13.42 -18.69
N GLU A 21 4.11 13.63 -19.98
CA GLU A 21 4.29 14.93 -20.61
C GLU A 21 3.02 15.80 -20.64
N ALA A 22 1.86 15.20 -20.45
CA ALA A 22 0.58 15.92 -20.38
C ALA A 22 0.21 16.34 -18.94
N LEU A 23 0.94 15.85 -17.92
CA LEU A 23 0.72 16.25 -16.55
C LEU A 23 1.25 17.66 -16.28
N PRO A 24 0.54 18.48 -15.47
CA PRO A 24 1.10 19.73 -14.96
C PRO A 24 2.43 19.50 -14.25
N ASP A 25 3.35 20.43 -14.39
CA ASP A 25 4.64 20.40 -13.71
C ASP A 25 4.52 21.04 -12.31
N ASP A 26 3.87 20.31 -11.39
CA ASP A 26 3.70 20.77 -10.01
C ASP A 26 5.06 20.85 -9.33
N GLN A 27 5.47 22.05 -8.94
CA GLN A 27 6.73 22.28 -8.25
C GLN A 27 6.57 22.15 -6.72
N ILE A 28 7.66 21.77 -6.05
CA ILE A 28 7.70 21.84 -4.58
C ILE A 28 7.82 23.29 -4.14
N GLU A 29 7.18 23.61 -3.02
CA GLU A 29 7.32 24.90 -2.33
C GLU A 29 8.21 24.73 -1.09
N GLY A 30 9.28 25.53 -1.01
CA GLY A 30 10.23 25.48 0.10
C GLY A 30 11.31 24.42 -0.03
N PRO A 31 12.15 24.26 1.00
CA PRO A 31 13.22 23.30 1.02
C PRO A 31 12.68 21.87 1.19
N MET A 32 13.46 20.89 0.70
CA MET A 32 13.18 19.48 1.00
C MET A 32 13.18 19.25 2.52
N PRO A 33 12.17 18.53 3.05
CA PRO A 33 12.03 18.36 4.50
C PRO A 33 13.11 17.42 5.10
N TRP A 34 13.75 16.61 4.28
CA TRP A 34 14.83 15.67 4.67
C TRP A 34 15.69 15.31 3.46
N ASP A 35 16.87 14.75 3.74
CA ASP A 35 17.75 14.25 2.69
C ASP A 35 17.16 12.98 2.06
N THR A 36 17.12 12.95 0.74
CA THR A 36 16.72 11.75 0.00
C THR A 36 17.94 10.86 -0.20
N PRO A 37 17.87 9.56 0.19
CA PRO A 37 19.00 8.65 0.04
C PRO A 37 19.39 8.45 -1.42
N ALA A 38 20.67 8.13 -1.64
CA ALA A 38 21.15 7.76 -2.97
C ALA A 38 20.46 6.50 -3.49
N ARG A 39 20.28 6.42 -4.79
CA ARG A 39 19.62 5.31 -5.49
C ARG A 39 20.64 4.25 -5.98
N PRO A 40 20.26 2.97 -6.12
CA PRO A 40 18.97 2.37 -5.77
C PRO A 40 18.79 2.18 -4.26
N LEU A 41 17.52 2.12 -3.80
CA LEU A 41 17.20 1.79 -2.43
C LEU A 41 17.31 0.28 -2.20
N THR A 42 17.94 -0.13 -1.11
CA THR A 42 18.21 -1.54 -0.79
C THR A 42 17.87 -1.92 0.65
N ASP A 43 17.70 -0.93 1.53
CA ASP A 43 17.45 -1.15 2.95
C ASP A 43 16.34 -0.21 3.43
N PHE A 44 15.15 -0.79 3.65
CA PHE A 44 13.99 -0.05 4.12
C PHE A 44 14.23 0.64 5.46
N ALA A 45 14.89 -0.04 6.40
CA ALA A 45 15.04 0.45 7.77
C ALA A 45 15.86 1.74 7.86
N THR A 46 16.81 1.92 6.93
CA THR A 46 17.73 3.07 6.96
C THR A 46 17.52 4.08 5.85
N GLN A 47 16.78 3.71 4.80
CA GLN A 47 16.65 4.52 3.59
C GLN A 47 15.21 4.98 3.31
N ALA A 48 14.21 4.46 4.04
CA ALA A 48 12.85 4.96 3.92
C ALA A 48 12.75 6.39 4.44
N SER A 49 11.94 7.21 3.76
CA SER A 49 11.62 8.55 4.25
C SER A 49 10.91 8.49 5.61
N PRO A 50 11.07 9.50 6.47
CA PRO A 50 10.40 9.54 7.78
C PRO A 50 8.86 9.54 7.68
N LEU A 51 8.33 9.99 6.54
CA LEU A 51 6.90 9.93 6.20
C LEU A 51 6.68 8.96 5.07
N LEU A 52 5.59 8.19 5.15
CA LEU A 52 5.13 7.28 4.10
C LEU A 52 3.89 7.87 3.43
N PHE A 53 3.78 7.64 2.12
CA PHE A 53 2.56 7.96 1.40
C PHE A 53 1.50 6.88 1.66
N GLY A 54 0.43 7.26 2.37
CA GLY A 54 -0.64 6.34 2.74
C GLY A 54 -1.67 6.15 1.62
N GLY A 55 -1.66 5.02 0.96
CA GLY A 55 -2.60 4.65 -0.11
C GLY A 55 -4.06 4.48 0.33
N GLY A 56 -4.34 4.41 1.63
CA GLY A 56 -5.71 4.36 2.14
C GLY A 56 -6.59 5.53 1.66
N VAL A 57 -5.98 6.68 1.33
CA VAL A 57 -6.68 7.83 0.74
C VAL A 57 -7.28 7.53 -0.64
N PHE A 58 -6.81 6.50 -1.32
CA PHE A 58 -7.34 6.01 -2.59
C PHE A 58 -8.38 4.89 -2.41
N GLY A 59 -8.80 4.61 -1.18
CA GLY A 59 -9.91 3.70 -0.88
C GLY A 59 -11.25 4.30 -1.28
N GLN A 60 -12.08 3.52 -2.01
CA GLN A 60 -13.40 3.97 -2.46
C GLN A 60 -14.32 4.25 -1.27
N GLY A 61 -14.98 5.41 -1.31
CA GLY A 61 -15.95 5.81 -0.30
C GLY A 61 -15.35 6.16 1.07
N MET A 62 -14.02 6.22 1.19
CA MET A 62 -13.33 6.55 2.45
C MET A 62 -13.02 8.05 2.56
N TYR A 63 -12.22 8.59 1.64
CA TYR A 63 -11.72 9.97 1.72
C TYR A 63 -11.96 10.79 0.46
N ASN A 64 -11.93 10.14 -0.71
CA ASN A 64 -12.04 10.81 -2.00
C ASN A 64 -13.19 10.26 -2.83
N GLU A 65 -13.77 11.12 -3.67
CA GLU A 65 -14.75 10.71 -4.67
C GLU A 65 -14.08 9.94 -5.82
N ASP A 66 -14.82 9.04 -6.45
CA ASP A 66 -14.33 8.22 -7.58
C ASP A 66 -13.75 9.07 -8.71
N ARG A 67 -14.33 10.25 -8.99
CA ARG A 67 -13.81 11.16 -10.01
C ARG A 67 -12.38 11.63 -9.74
N VAL A 68 -11.96 11.75 -8.47
CA VAL A 68 -10.60 12.10 -8.07
C VAL A 68 -9.69 10.89 -8.21
N LEU A 69 -10.14 9.72 -7.73
CA LEU A 69 -9.36 8.49 -7.76
C LEU A 69 -9.00 8.07 -9.20
N TYR A 70 -9.91 8.33 -10.16
CA TYR A 70 -9.74 7.91 -11.55
C TYR A 70 -9.23 9.02 -12.48
N SER A 71 -8.88 10.17 -11.92
CA SER A 71 -8.28 11.29 -12.63
C SER A 71 -6.73 11.27 -12.57
N ASP A 72 -6.11 12.29 -13.16
CA ASP A 72 -4.67 12.53 -13.04
C ASP A 72 -4.25 13.12 -11.68
N GLU A 73 -5.21 13.56 -10.85
CA GLU A 73 -4.92 14.12 -9.54
C GLU A 73 -4.18 13.11 -8.64
N ALA A 74 -4.56 11.83 -8.68
CA ALA A 74 -3.86 10.78 -7.94
C ALA A 74 -2.40 10.62 -8.39
N VAL A 75 -2.15 10.70 -9.70
CA VAL A 75 -0.79 10.63 -10.29
C VAL A 75 0.03 11.84 -9.86
N ARG A 76 -0.56 13.05 -9.94
CA ARG A 76 0.08 14.31 -9.54
C ARG A 76 0.41 14.34 -8.04
N ALA A 77 -0.52 13.87 -7.19
CA ALA A 77 -0.29 13.78 -5.76
C ALA A 77 0.90 12.87 -5.43
N LEU A 78 0.99 11.71 -6.09
CA LEU A 78 2.12 10.80 -5.91
C LEU A 78 3.43 11.40 -6.46
N ARG A 79 3.40 12.04 -7.65
CA ARG A 79 4.56 12.72 -8.21
C ARG A 79 5.09 13.81 -7.27
N LEU A 80 4.17 14.60 -6.70
CA LEU A 80 4.52 15.63 -5.73
C LEU A 80 5.11 15.06 -4.45
N ALA A 81 4.56 13.95 -3.94
CA ALA A 81 5.12 13.26 -2.79
C ALA A 81 6.57 12.81 -3.04
N PHE A 82 6.86 12.23 -4.20
CA PHE A 82 8.23 11.88 -4.61
C PHE A 82 9.14 13.10 -4.70
N ARG A 83 8.64 14.23 -5.24
CA ARG A 83 9.39 15.50 -5.31
C ARG A 83 9.72 16.06 -3.93
N TYR A 84 8.87 15.84 -2.94
CA TYR A 84 9.15 16.15 -1.54
C TYR A 84 10.06 15.11 -0.86
N GLY A 85 10.53 14.09 -1.55
CA GLY A 85 11.43 13.07 -1.03
C GLY A 85 10.75 11.91 -0.30
N ILE A 86 9.41 11.84 -0.30
CA ILE A 86 8.69 10.65 0.17
C ILE A 86 9.03 9.50 -0.79
N ASN A 87 9.64 8.44 -0.26
CA ASN A 87 10.10 7.32 -1.06
C ASN A 87 9.55 5.96 -0.57
N ALA A 88 8.56 5.97 0.31
CA ALA A 88 7.90 4.76 0.80
C ALA A 88 6.38 4.92 0.67
N LEU A 89 5.74 3.93 0.06
CA LEU A 89 4.32 3.92 -0.27
C LEU A 89 3.66 2.75 0.44
N ASP A 90 2.59 2.98 1.19
CA ASP A 90 1.82 1.97 1.89
C ASP A 90 0.43 1.81 1.26
N SER A 91 0.00 0.59 1.03
CA SER A 91 -1.32 0.26 0.54
C SER A 91 -1.86 -1.03 1.16
N SER A 92 -3.01 -1.50 0.68
CA SER A 92 -3.64 -2.76 1.07
C SER A 92 -4.70 -3.18 0.06
N PRO A 93 -4.91 -4.46 -0.18
CA PRO A 93 -6.11 -4.97 -0.86
C PRO A 93 -7.42 -4.50 -0.24
N TYR A 94 -7.44 -4.34 1.09
CA TYR A 94 -8.60 -3.83 1.83
C TYR A 94 -8.98 -2.39 1.44
N TYR A 95 -8.04 -1.58 0.97
CA TYR A 95 -8.27 -0.21 0.53
C TYR A 95 -8.69 -0.12 -0.94
N PHE A 96 -9.44 -1.11 -1.43
CA PHE A 96 -9.87 -1.11 -2.84
C PHE A 96 -10.46 0.25 -3.25
N PRO A 97 -10.06 0.81 -4.41
CA PRO A 97 -9.15 0.32 -5.45
C PRO A 97 -7.70 0.83 -5.35
N SER A 98 -7.21 1.17 -4.16
CA SER A 98 -5.92 1.83 -3.93
C SER A 98 -4.73 1.20 -4.69
N GLU A 99 -4.60 -0.14 -4.69
CA GLU A 99 -3.51 -0.81 -5.39
C GLU A 99 -3.56 -0.58 -6.91
N PHE A 100 -4.75 -0.48 -7.50
CA PHE A 100 -4.93 -0.16 -8.92
C PHE A 100 -4.58 1.30 -9.22
N VAL A 101 -5.04 2.23 -8.38
CA VAL A 101 -4.76 3.66 -8.52
C VAL A 101 -3.26 3.93 -8.40
N LEU A 102 -2.62 3.35 -7.39
CA LEU A 102 -1.16 3.43 -7.23
C LEU A 102 -0.41 2.78 -8.39
N GLY A 103 -0.80 1.57 -8.80
CA GLY A 103 -0.17 0.87 -9.91
C GLY A 103 -0.26 1.65 -11.23
N ARG A 104 -1.40 2.31 -11.48
CA ARG A 104 -1.56 3.22 -12.61
C ARG A 104 -0.61 4.41 -12.50
N ALA A 105 -0.58 5.07 -11.35
CA ALA A 105 0.28 6.22 -11.13
C ALA A 105 1.77 5.87 -11.28
N LEU A 106 2.20 4.76 -10.69
CA LEU A 106 3.59 4.29 -10.77
C LEU A 106 4.02 3.97 -12.21
N ARG A 107 3.13 3.42 -13.05
CA ARG A 107 3.42 3.20 -14.48
C ARG A 107 3.65 4.50 -15.24
N VAL A 108 2.83 5.53 -14.98
CA VAL A 108 3.00 6.86 -15.60
C VAL A 108 4.32 7.48 -15.14
N LEU A 109 4.65 7.36 -13.88
CA LEU A 109 5.81 7.99 -13.25
C LEU A 109 7.12 7.20 -13.42
N ALA A 110 7.08 5.98 -13.97
CA ALA A 110 8.26 5.12 -14.11
C ALA A 110 9.47 5.76 -14.81
N PRO A 111 9.32 6.65 -15.81
CA PRO A 111 10.46 7.34 -16.42
C PRO A 111 11.19 8.30 -15.46
N GLU A 112 10.49 8.92 -14.52
CA GLU A 112 11.09 9.81 -13.50
C GLU A 112 11.51 9.04 -12.25
N TYR A 113 10.72 8.03 -11.86
CA TYR A 113 10.87 7.27 -10.62
C TYR A 113 10.85 5.78 -10.93
N PRO A 114 11.99 5.18 -11.32
CA PRO A 114 12.06 3.74 -11.57
C PRO A 114 11.78 2.94 -10.30
N ARG A 115 11.31 1.69 -10.43
CA ARG A 115 10.90 0.82 -9.29
C ARG A 115 11.93 0.75 -8.16
N SER A 116 13.22 0.79 -8.46
CA SER A 116 14.30 0.80 -7.46
C SER A 116 14.42 2.10 -6.68
N SER A 117 13.62 3.11 -6.96
CA SER A 117 13.72 4.44 -6.36
C SER A 117 12.72 4.68 -5.24
N TYR A 118 11.89 3.71 -4.90
CA TYR A 118 10.94 3.78 -3.80
C TYR A 118 10.69 2.40 -3.20
N PHE A 119 10.25 2.40 -1.95
CA PHE A 119 9.77 1.21 -1.25
C PHE A 119 8.26 1.08 -1.43
N LEU A 120 7.80 -0.15 -1.64
CA LEU A 120 6.41 -0.47 -1.84
C LEU A 120 5.95 -1.49 -0.80
N ILE A 121 4.98 -1.05 0.00
CA ILE A 121 4.43 -1.78 1.13
C ILE A 121 2.98 -2.10 0.82
N THR A 122 2.57 -3.34 1.00
CA THR A 122 1.15 -3.70 1.02
C THR A 122 0.85 -4.65 2.16
N LYS A 123 -0.40 -5.06 2.28
CA LYS A 123 -0.87 -5.88 3.39
C LYS A 123 -1.62 -7.10 2.85
N CYS A 124 -1.81 -8.10 3.70
CA CYS A 124 -2.58 -9.29 3.38
C CYS A 124 -3.33 -9.80 4.61
N GLY A 125 -4.34 -10.63 4.40
CA GLY A 125 -5.10 -11.26 5.48
C GLY A 125 -6.42 -10.58 5.81
N ARG A 126 -6.60 -9.28 5.55
CA ARG A 126 -7.88 -8.58 5.66
C ARG A 126 -8.37 -8.15 4.29
N TYR A 127 -9.60 -8.58 3.92
CA TYR A 127 -10.19 -8.34 2.60
C TYR A 127 -11.57 -7.66 2.67
N GLY A 128 -12.03 -7.31 3.89
CA GLY A 128 -13.29 -6.63 4.11
C GLY A 128 -13.49 -6.21 5.57
N PRO A 129 -14.65 -5.59 5.89
CA PRO A 129 -14.91 -5.07 7.24
C PRO A 129 -15.24 -6.16 8.27
N ASP A 130 -15.82 -7.28 7.84
CA ASP A 130 -16.36 -8.30 8.74
C ASP A 130 -15.33 -9.39 9.05
N LYS A 131 -15.42 -10.02 10.24
CA LYS A 131 -14.47 -11.07 10.69
C LYS A 131 -14.32 -12.23 9.70
N HIS A 132 -15.38 -12.64 9.01
CA HIS A 132 -15.31 -13.70 8.01
C HIS A 132 -14.56 -13.32 6.73
N MET A 133 -14.21 -12.05 6.56
CA MET A 133 -13.42 -11.53 5.44
C MET A 133 -11.92 -11.44 5.78
N PHE A 134 -11.53 -11.96 6.93
CA PHE A 134 -10.13 -12.13 7.30
C PHE A 134 -9.71 -13.57 7.04
N ASP A 135 -8.64 -13.74 6.30
CA ASP A 135 -8.08 -15.05 5.97
C ASP A 135 -6.56 -14.96 5.89
N TYR A 136 -5.91 -15.57 6.87
CA TYR A 136 -4.45 -15.62 6.97
C TYR A 136 -3.89 -17.01 6.61
N SER A 137 -4.69 -17.85 5.91
CA SER A 137 -4.18 -19.12 5.40
C SER A 137 -3.01 -18.89 4.43
N PRO A 138 -2.02 -19.78 4.39
CA PRO A 138 -0.87 -19.65 3.49
C PRO A 138 -1.28 -19.49 2.02
N GLU A 139 -2.30 -20.23 1.60
CA GLU A 139 -2.84 -20.21 0.24
C GLU A 139 -3.45 -18.84 -0.10
N ARG A 140 -4.22 -18.28 0.84
CA ARG A 140 -4.85 -16.98 0.65
C ARG A 140 -3.83 -15.84 0.67
N ILE A 141 -2.87 -15.88 1.59
CA ILE A 141 -1.77 -14.91 1.64
C ILE A 141 -0.96 -14.96 0.36
N SER A 142 -0.54 -16.14 -0.09
CA SER A 142 0.20 -16.30 -1.34
C SER A 142 -0.56 -15.73 -2.54
N SER A 143 -1.85 -16.10 -2.69
CA SER A 143 -2.71 -15.57 -3.75
C SER A 143 -2.84 -14.05 -3.68
N SER A 144 -3.04 -13.49 -2.47
CA SER A 144 -3.17 -12.05 -2.24
C SER A 144 -1.91 -11.28 -2.67
N ILE A 145 -0.73 -11.78 -2.32
CA ILE A 145 0.54 -11.16 -2.71
C ILE A 145 0.69 -11.13 -4.24
N HIS A 146 0.39 -12.25 -4.92
CA HIS A 146 0.45 -12.28 -6.40
C HIS A 146 -0.52 -11.28 -7.04
N GLN A 147 -1.74 -11.13 -6.47
CA GLN A 147 -2.70 -10.12 -6.94
C GLN A 147 -2.19 -8.70 -6.72
N SER A 148 -1.64 -8.42 -5.55
CA SER A 148 -1.07 -7.11 -5.24
C SER A 148 0.08 -6.75 -6.19
N LEU A 149 0.97 -7.71 -6.52
CA LEU A 149 2.02 -7.51 -7.52
C LEU A 149 1.45 -7.13 -8.89
N ALA A 150 0.41 -7.84 -9.33
CA ALA A 150 -0.24 -7.57 -10.63
C ALA A 150 -0.91 -6.19 -10.65
N ARG A 151 -1.67 -5.81 -9.60
CA ARG A 151 -2.35 -4.52 -9.47
C ARG A 151 -1.37 -3.36 -9.44
N LEU A 152 -0.32 -3.49 -8.64
CA LEU A 152 0.73 -2.48 -8.47
C LEU A 152 1.68 -2.42 -9.68
N GLY A 153 1.67 -3.44 -10.56
CA GLY A 153 2.50 -3.47 -11.76
C GLY A 153 3.99 -3.65 -11.47
N THR A 154 4.32 -4.52 -10.52
CA THR A 154 5.69 -4.79 -10.07
C THR A 154 5.92 -6.28 -9.90
N ASP A 155 7.17 -6.70 -9.91
CA ASP A 155 7.60 -8.08 -9.69
C ASP A 155 8.07 -8.36 -8.25
N TYR A 156 8.18 -7.32 -7.40
CA TYR A 156 8.51 -7.47 -5.99
C TYR A 156 7.86 -6.41 -5.10
N LEU A 157 7.70 -6.76 -3.83
CA LEU A 157 7.33 -5.87 -2.73
C LEU A 157 8.51 -5.76 -1.77
N ASP A 158 8.70 -4.58 -1.19
CA ASP A 158 9.74 -4.38 -0.17
C ASP A 158 9.26 -4.86 1.20
N VAL A 159 7.97 -4.68 1.48
CA VAL A 159 7.35 -5.12 2.74
C VAL A 159 5.94 -5.65 2.47
N ALA A 160 5.61 -6.80 3.06
CA ALA A 160 4.26 -7.32 3.15
C ALA A 160 3.87 -7.47 4.63
N LEU A 161 2.78 -6.83 5.04
CA LEU A 161 2.29 -6.84 6.41
C LEU A 161 1.07 -7.75 6.56
N LEU A 162 0.94 -8.44 7.68
CA LEU A 162 -0.33 -9.04 8.07
C LEU A 162 -1.24 -7.93 8.61
N HIS A 163 -2.40 -7.74 7.95
CA HIS A 163 -3.29 -6.61 8.19
C HIS A 163 -4.25 -6.89 9.34
N ASP A 164 -4.17 -6.06 10.39
CA ASP A 164 -5.15 -6.03 11.48
C ASP A 164 -5.38 -7.40 12.16
N ILE A 165 -4.32 -8.15 12.38
CA ILE A 165 -4.38 -9.48 13.02
C ILE A 165 -5.01 -9.44 14.41
N GLU A 166 -4.94 -8.30 15.06
CA GLU A 166 -5.51 -8.03 16.39
C GLU A 166 -7.04 -8.10 16.42
N PHE A 167 -7.72 -7.83 15.32
CA PHE A 167 -9.19 -7.87 15.28
C PHE A 167 -9.76 -9.30 15.30
N VAL A 168 -8.94 -10.28 14.99
CA VAL A 168 -9.35 -11.69 14.91
C VAL A 168 -8.60 -12.58 15.89
N SER A 169 -7.53 -12.09 16.53
CA SER A 169 -6.85 -12.80 17.60
C SER A 169 -7.71 -12.80 18.87
N GLU A 170 -7.77 -13.93 19.58
CA GLU A 170 -8.36 -13.97 20.91
C GLU A 170 -7.42 -13.26 21.88
N GLN A 171 -7.95 -12.26 22.58
CA GLN A 171 -7.20 -11.56 23.61
C GLN A 171 -7.01 -12.52 24.80
N PRO A 172 -5.79 -12.83 25.22
CA PRO A 172 -5.59 -13.62 26.46
C PRO A 172 -6.28 -12.93 27.65
N ALA A 173 -6.92 -13.70 28.51
CA ALA A 173 -7.65 -13.16 29.67
C ALA A 173 -6.76 -12.23 30.54
N GLU A 174 -5.47 -12.49 30.59
CA GLU A 174 -4.45 -11.71 31.31
C GLU A 174 -4.13 -10.35 30.66
N ALA A 175 -4.33 -10.22 29.34
CA ALA A 175 -4.11 -8.96 28.61
C ALA A 175 -5.23 -7.93 28.85
N GLN A 176 -6.36 -8.33 29.44
CA GLN A 176 -7.44 -7.40 29.80
C GLN A 176 -7.06 -6.50 30.99
N THR A 177 -6.03 -6.86 31.74
CA THR A 177 -5.55 -6.12 32.91
C THR A 177 -4.26 -5.35 32.68
N ALA A 178 -3.53 -5.64 31.57
CA ALA A 178 -2.30 -4.94 31.19
C ALA A 178 -2.29 -4.72 29.68
N PRO A 179 -2.68 -3.52 29.19
CA PRO A 179 -2.99 -3.30 27.79
C PRO A 179 -1.83 -3.47 26.81
N ASP A 180 -0.58 -3.51 27.24
CA ASP A 180 0.54 -3.35 26.30
C ASP A 180 1.44 -4.57 26.07
N ALA A 181 1.58 -5.51 27.01
CA ALA A 181 2.57 -6.59 26.89
C ALA A 181 2.02 -7.91 26.29
N GLY A 182 0.87 -8.37 26.74
CA GLY A 182 0.30 -9.67 26.31
C GLY A 182 -0.20 -9.68 24.87
N TRP A 183 -0.57 -8.54 24.34
CA TRP A 183 -1.02 -8.38 22.94
C TRP A 183 0.11 -8.61 21.92
N LEU A 184 1.27 -8.04 22.20
CA LEU A 184 2.44 -8.18 21.34
C LEU A 184 2.95 -9.64 21.31
N GLU A 185 2.86 -10.37 22.43
CA GLU A 185 3.23 -11.78 22.50
C GLU A 185 2.23 -12.68 21.75
N ALA A 186 0.92 -12.45 21.90
CA ALA A 186 -0.10 -13.19 21.15
C ALA A 186 0.03 -12.96 19.62
N CYS A 187 0.29 -11.74 19.19
CA CYS A 187 0.57 -11.42 17.81
C CYS A 187 1.87 -12.06 17.29
N ALA A 188 2.90 -12.17 18.12
CA ALA A 188 4.15 -12.82 17.77
C ALA A 188 3.99 -14.34 17.60
N VAL A 189 3.17 -14.99 18.45
CA VAL A 189 2.86 -16.43 18.33
C VAL A 189 2.07 -16.71 17.06
N GLN A 190 1.12 -15.87 16.71
CA GLN A 190 0.34 -16.03 15.48
C GLN A 190 1.20 -15.82 14.21
N LYS A 191 2.17 -14.90 14.23
CA LYS A 191 3.17 -14.74 13.18
C LYS A 191 4.05 -15.97 12.99
N SER A 192 4.46 -16.63 14.08
CA SER A 192 5.30 -17.84 14.01
C SER A 192 4.55 -19.08 13.52
N ALA A 193 3.23 -19.11 13.62
CA ALA A 193 2.40 -20.20 13.11
C ALA A 193 2.10 -20.09 11.60
N LEU A 194 2.40 -18.94 10.98
CA LEU A 194 2.15 -18.64 9.57
C LEU A 194 3.43 -18.68 8.71
N MET A 195 4.60 -18.87 9.33
CA MET A 195 5.89 -19.12 8.67
C MET A 195 6.23 -20.61 8.65
#